data_ae03c6e8bf2bc5bcd10ad07652b716ad
#
_entry.id   ae03c6e8bf2bc5bcd10ad07652b716ad
#
_cell.length_a   1.000
_cell.length_b   1.000
_cell.length_c   1.000
_cell.angle_alpha   90.00
_cell.angle_beta   90.00
_cell.angle_gamma   90.00
#
_symmetry.space_group_name_H-M   'P 1'
#
loop_
_entity.id
_entity.type
_entity.pdbx_description
1 polymer ?
#
loop_
_entity_poly.entity_id
_entity_poly.type
_entity_poly.pdbx_seq_one_letter_code
_entity_poly.pdbx_strand_id
1 'polypeptide(L)'
;MNINYKDYINNIPDFPIDGILYRDIQPLLEDSIVFKSAITDMGQLVSEIPDYWVGIESRGFLFASALSLQFGGGIKLIRKKGKLPNKEKFSVSYGLEYGKDELEMAYTSKDKSKTCVIVDDVLATGGTIVAGEKLCLDNGLK
;
A
#
# COMPACT_ATOMS: atom_id res chain seq x y z
N MET A 1 10.08 -13.65 18.93
CA MET A 1 8.74 -14.25 19.05
C MET A 1 8.24 -14.54 17.67
N ASN A 2 7.82 -15.75 17.41
CA ASN A 2 7.28 -16.11 16.10
C ASN A 2 5.77 -15.86 16.11
N ILE A 3 5.33 -14.70 15.56
CA ILE A 3 3.93 -14.30 15.51
C ILE A 3 3.33 -14.82 14.21
N ASN A 4 2.24 -15.55 14.31
CA ASN A 4 1.43 -15.89 13.14
C ASN A 4 0.40 -14.78 12.92
N TYR A 5 0.70 -13.86 12.00
CA TYR A 5 -0.15 -12.69 11.74
C TYR A 5 -1.57 -13.06 11.26
N LYS A 6 -1.76 -14.26 10.71
CA LYS A 6 -3.08 -14.73 10.28
C LYS A 6 -4.08 -14.86 11.43
N ASP A 7 -3.58 -15.09 12.65
CA ASP A 7 -4.43 -15.18 13.84
C ASP A 7 -5.02 -13.82 14.25
N TYR A 8 -4.49 -12.75 13.68
CA TYR A 8 -4.93 -11.37 13.90
C TYR A 8 -5.67 -10.76 12.71
N ILE A 9 -6.13 -11.59 11.78
CA ILE A 9 -6.88 -11.17 10.60
C ILE A 9 -8.22 -11.91 10.59
N ASN A 10 -9.32 -11.15 10.70
CA ASN A 10 -10.66 -11.73 10.60
C ASN A 10 -11.08 -11.87 9.14
N ASN A 11 -11.73 -12.98 8.83
CA ASN A 11 -12.33 -13.22 7.53
C ASN A 11 -13.82 -12.95 7.61
N ILE A 12 -14.28 -11.92 6.90
CA ILE A 12 -15.69 -11.52 6.85
C ILE A 12 -16.23 -11.88 5.47
N PRO A 13 -17.08 -12.90 5.36
CA PRO A 13 -17.65 -13.28 4.07
C PRO A 13 -18.68 -12.25 3.59
N ASP A 14 -18.89 -12.22 2.28
CA ASP A 14 -19.92 -11.43 1.61
C ASP A 14 -19.84 -9.92 1.90
N PHE A 15 -18.63 -9.37 1.90
CA PHE A 15 -18.40 -7.93 2.04
C PHE A 15 -17.30 -7.47 1.06
N PRO A 16 -17.48 -6.34 0.35
CA PRO A 16 -18.66 -5.43 0.36
C PRO A 16 -19.89 -5.98 -0.39
N ILE A 17 -19.73 -7.08 -1.10
CA ILE A 17 -20.80 -7.75 -1.84
C ILE A 17 -20.71 -9.26 -1.67
N ASP A 18 -21.80 -9.97 -2.00
CA ASP A 18 -21.85 -11.42 -1.96
C ASP A 18 -20.69 -12.06 -2.75
N GLY A 19 -20.09 -13.09 -2.18
CA GLY A 19 -18.98 -13.83 -2.77
C GLY A 19 -17.60 -13.25 -2.53
N ILE A 20 -17.49 -12.04 -1.97
CA ILE A 20 -16.22 -11.40 -1.64
C ILE A 20 -15.87 -11.64 -0.17
N LEU A 21 -14.66 -12.13 0.06
CA LEU A 21 -14.12 -12.33 1.41
C LEU A 21 -13.29 -11.11 1.82
N TYR A 22 -13.80 -10.33 2.77
CA TYR A 22 -13.10 -9.18 3.32
C TYR A 22 -12.10 -9.62 4.39
N ARG A 23 -10.88 -9.13 4.27
CA ARG A 23 -9.82 -9.32 5.27
C ARG A 23 -9.79 -8.14 6.23
N ASP A 24 -10.33 -8.34 7.43
CA ASP A 24 -10.32 -7.33 8.47
C ASP A 24 -9.01 -7.42 9.26
N ILE A 25 -8.19 -6.38 9.13
CA ILE A 25 -6.88 -6.27 9.80
C ILE A 25 -6.95 -5.49 11.12
N GLN A 26 -8.13 -5.10 11.56
CA GLN A 26 -8.29 -4.31 12.78
C GLN A 26 -7.65 -4.99 14.00
N PRO A 27 -7.81 -6.30 14.23
CA PRO A 27 -7.16 -6.96 15.37
C PRO A 27 -5.63 -6.87 15.33
N LEU A 28 -5.02 -6.90 14.13
CA LEU A 28 -3.58 -6.72 13.97
C LEU A 28 -3.15 -5.31 14.32
N LEU A 29 -3.94 -4.32 13.93
CA LEU A 29 -3.64 -2.91 14.19
C LEU A 29 -3.83 -2.52 15.65
N GLU A 30 -4.80 -3.15 16.35
CA GLU A 30 -5.11 -2.87 17.76
C GLU A 30 -4.04 -3.41 18.71
N ASP A 31 -3.35 -4.47 18.34
CA ASP A 31 -2.28 -5.03 19.15
C ASP A 31 -0.95 -4.36 18.82
N SER A 32 -0.48 -3.48 19.69
CA SER A 32 0.73 -2.69 19.46
C SER A 32 1.99 -3.53 19.30
N ILE A 33 2.06 -4.70 19.92
CA ILE A 33 3.21 -5.61 19.81
C ILE A 33 3.17 -6.31 18.46
N VAL A 34 2.01 -6.80 18.08
CA VAL A 34 1.80 -7.50 16.80
C VAL A 34 2.01 -6.55 15.62
N PHE A 35 1.42 -5.36 15.68
CA PHE A 35 1.59 -4.36 14.62
C PHE A 35 3.06 -3.95 14.47
N LYS A 36 3.74 -3.65 15.58
CA LYS A 36 5.17 -3.31 15.55
C LYS A 36 6.02 -4.45 14.98
N SER A 37 5.71 -5.69 15.34
CA SER A 37 6.40 -6.87 14.79
C SER A 37 6.17 -6.98 13.29
N ALA A 38 4.93 -6.81 12.82
CA ALA A 38 4.61 -6.84 11.40
C ALA A 38 5.40 -5.78 10.61
N ILE A 39 5.46 -4.55 11.11
CA ILE A 39 6.24 -3.48 10.48
C ILE A 39 7.73 -3.83 10.44
N THR A 40 8.27 -4.39 11.52
CA THR A 40 9.67 -4.82 11.58
C THR A 40 9.96 -5.89 10.53
N ASP A 41 9.11 -6.92 10.45
CA ASP A 41 9.28 -8.00 9.49
C ASP A 41 9.15 -7.50 8.05
N MET A 42 8.18 -6.62 7.78
CA MET A 42 8.03 -5.99 6.45
C MET A 42 9.28 -5.19 6.04
N GLY A 43 9.82 -4.39 6.96
CA GLY A 43 11.02 -3.59 6.68
C GLY A 43 12.26 -4.44 6.42
N GLN A 44 12.32 -5.64 7.01
CA GLN A 44 13.43 -6.58 6.79
C GLN A 44 13.36 -7.30 5.44
N LEU A 45 12.25 -7.22 4.71
CA LEU A 45 12.13 -7.79 3.37
C LEU A 45 12.88 -6.99 2.31
N VAL A 46 13.22 -5.74 2.59
CA VAL A 46 13.96 -4.90 1.64
C VAL A 46 15.45 -4.89 2.00
N SER A 47 16.31 -4.94 0.98
CA SER A 47 17.77 -4.92 1.16
C SER A 47 18.32 -3.54 1.48
N GLU A 48 17.64 -2.50 1.00
CA GLU A 48 18.04 -1.11 1.19
C GLU A 48 16.80 -0.26 1.48
N ILE A 49 16.95 0.73 2.35
CA ILE A 49 15.86 1.66 2.66
C ILE A 49 15.57 2.50 1.41
N PRO A 50 14.32 2.50 0.92
CA PRO A 50 13.97 3.27 -0.27
C PRO A 50 13.94 4.76 0.02
N ASP A 51 14.03 5.57 -1.03
CA ASP A 51 13.75 7.00 -0.91
C ASP A 51 12.28 7.22 -0.48
N TYR A 52 11.37 6.40 -0.97
CA TYR A 52 9.94 6.48 -0.65
C TYR A 52 9.30 5.13 -0.40
N TRP A 53 8.52 5.05 0.67
CA TRP A 53 7.49 4.04 0.88
C TRP A 53 6.20 4.54 0.24
N VAL A 54 5.70 3.83 -0.74
CA VAL A 54 4.52 4.24 -1.52
C VAL A 54 3.31 3.47 -1.02
N GLY A 55 2.46 4.12 -0.26
CA GLY A 55 1.24 3.52 0.29
C GLY A 55 0.04 3.67 -0.65
N ILE A 56 -0.75 2.60 -0.77
CA ILE A 56 -1.98 2.61 -1.57
C ILE A 56 -3.19 2.86 -0.66
N GLU A 57 -4.04 3.82 -1.05
CA GLU A 57 -5.24 4.19 -0.29
C GLU A 57 -6.13 2.99 -0.02
N SER A 58 -6.57 2.80 1.21
CA SER A 58 -6.29 3.64 2.35
C SER A 58 -5.43 2.93 3.40
N ARG A 59 -5.60 1.62 3.58
CA ARG A 59 -4.92 0.85 4.64
C ARG A 59 -3.41 0.74 4.41
N GLY A 60 -2.96 0.76 3.16
CA GLY A 60 -1.54 0.82 2.82
C GLY A 60 -0.82 2.04 3.41
N PHE A 61 -1.53 3.15 3.63
CA PHE A 61 -0.97 4.35 4.26
C PHE A 61 -0.47 4.10 5.68
N LEU A 62 -1.18 3.27 6.44
CA LEU A 62 -0.79 2.93 7.82
C LEU A 62 0.57 2.24 7.87
N PHE A 63 0.75 1.28 6.98
CA PHE A 63 1.99 0.51 6.89
C PHE A 63 3.14 1.35 6.33
N ALA A 64 2.91 2.12 5.28
CA ALA A 64 3.92 3.01 4.71
C ALA A 64 4.41 4.04 5.73
N SER A 65 3.49 4.63 6.50
CA SER A 65 3.81 5.60 7.55
C SER A 65 4.66 4.97 8.66
N ALA A 66 4.28 3.79 9.12
CA ALA A 66 5.02 3.09 10.17
C ALA A 66 6.42 2.67 9.71
N LEU A 67 6.55 2.18 8.47
CA LEU A 67 7.83 1.81 7.86
C LEU A 67 8.76 3.03 7.76
N SER A 68 8.24 4.16 7.27
CA SER A 68 9.01 5.41 7.18
C SER A 68 9.52 5.87 8.55
N LEU A 69 8.67 5.84 9.57
CA LEU A 69 9.05 6.25 10.92
C LEU A 69 10.08 5.30 11.55
N GLN A 70 9.96 4.01 11.31
CA GLN A 70 10.86 3.01 11.92
C GLN A 70 12.19 2.88 11.18
N PHE A 71 12.20 2.94 9.85
CA PHE A 71 13.38 2.64 9.04
C PHE A 71 13.98 3.84 8.31
N GLY A 72 13.25 4.96 8.22
CA GLY A 72 13.62 6.10 7.40
C GLY A 72 13.02 6.01 5.98
N GLY A 73 13.35 6.97 5.15
CA GLY A 73 12.71 7.19 3.86
C GLY A 73 11.43 8.03 3.98
N GLY A 74 11.04 8.66 2.90
CA GLY A 74 9.80 9.43 2.84
C GLY A 74 8.59 8.57 2.53
N ILE A 75 7.43 9.21 2.37
CA ILE A 75 6.17 8.55 2.02
C ILE A 75 5.60 9.20 0.77
N LYS A 76 5.09 8.40 -0.15
CA LYS A 76 4.24 8.86 -1.25
C LYS A 76 2.90 8.15 -1.19
N LEU A 77 1.88 8.84 -1.67
CA LEU A 77 0.51 8.35 -1.61
C LEU A 77 0.01 8.05 -3.01
N ILE A 78 -0.49 6.83 -3.20
CA ILE A 78 -1.34 6.49 -4.33
C ILE A 78 -2.78 6.60 -3.84
N ARG A 79 -3.56 7.47 -4.51
CA ARG A 79 -4.92 7.80 -4.11
C ARG A 79 -5.93 7.26 -5.10
N LYS A 80 -7.13 7.02 -4.62
CA LYS A 80 -8.27 6.74 -5.49
C LYS A 80 -8.67 7.99 -6.27
N LYS A 81 -9.26 7.79 -7.44
CA LYS A 81 -9.68 8.86 -8.34
C LYS A 81 -10.45 9.96 -7.61
N GLY A 82 -10.10 11.20 -7.93
CA GLY A 82 -10.77 12.39 -7.40
C GLY A 82 -10.31 12.83 -6.02
N LYS A 83 -9.34 12.14 -5.42
CA LYS A 83 -8.81 12.51 -4.08
C LYS A 83 -7.61 13.45 -4.15
N LEU A 84 -6.93 13.52 -5.29
CA LEU A 84 -5.76 14.40 -5.46
C LEU A 84 -6.17 15.75 -6.05
N PRO A 85 -5.82 16.86 -5.36
CA PRO A 85 -6.06 18.21 -5.88
C PRO A 85 -5.04 18.64 -6.92
N ASN A 86 -3.95 17.89 -7.09
CA ASN A 86 -2.84 18.21 -7.98
C ASN A 86 -3.30 18.25 -9.44
N LYS A 87 -2.86 19.27 -10.18
CA LYS A 87 -3.11 19.37 -11.64
C LYS A 87 -2.24 18.40 -12.41
N GLU A 88 -0.98 18.22 -11.99
CA GLU A 88 -0.04 17.27 -12.58
C GLU A 88 -0.08 15.97 -11.82
N LYS A 89 -0.62 14.94 -12.44
CA LYS A 89 -0.74 13.60 -11.89
C LYS A 89 -0.84 12.56 -13.00
N PHE A 90 -0.48 11.33 -12.66
CA PHE A 90 -0.73 10.16 -13.49
C PHE A 90 -1.92 9.39 -12.95
N SER A 91 -2.64 8.71 -13.84
CA SER A 91 -3.79 7.87 -13.51
C SER A 91 -3.67 6.52 -14.20
N VAL A 92 -4.11 5.46 -13.53
CA VAL A 92 -4.19 4.11 -14.06
C VAL A 92 -5.51 3.48 -13.63
N SER A 93 -6.25 2.95 -14.60
CA SER A 93 -7.44 2.11 -14.35
C SER A 93 -7.02 0.66 -14.20
N TYR A 94 -7.63 -0.07 -13.29
CA TYR A 94 -7.37 -1.49 -13.08
C TYR A 94 -8.64 -2.24 -12.70
N GLY A 95 -8.63 -3.56 -12.98
CA GLY A 95 -9.74 -4.43 -12.61
C GLY A 95 -9.68 -4.82 -11.14
N LEU A 96 -10.83 -4.77 -10.47
CA LEU A 96 -11.04 -5.35 -9.17
C LEU A 96 -11.74 -6.72 -9.32
N GLU A 97 -11.74 -7.49 -8.24
CA GLU A 97 -12.51 -8.73 -8.15
C GLU A 97 -14.02 -8.52 -8.38
N TYR A 98 -14.54 -7.31 -8.06
CA TYR A 98 -15.95 -6.93 -8.15
C TYR A 98 -16.21 -5.64 -8.96
N GLY A 99 -15.30 -5.28 -9.89
CA GLY A 99 -15.48 -4.08 -10.72
C GLY A 99 -14.17 -3.51 -11.25
N LYS A 100 -14.17 -2.21 -11.48
CA LYS A 100 -12.99 -1.43 -11.90
C LYS A 100 -12.79 -0.27 -10.95
N ASP A 101 -11.54 0.10 -10.73
CA ASP A 101 -11.16 1.28 -9.99
C ASP A 101 -10.05 2.03 -10.72
N GLU A 102 -9.79 3.24 -10.29
CA GLU A 102 -8.75 4.09 -10.85
C GLU A 102 -7.89 4.67 -9.73
N LEU A 103 -6.59 4.56 -9.91
CA LEU A 103 -5.60 5.10 -8.98
C LEU A 103 -4.88 6.28 -9.60
N GLU A 104 -4.52 7.23 -8.77
CA GLU A 104 -3.81 8.44 -9.16
C GLU A 104 -2.60 8.66 -8.26
N MET A 105 -1.54 9.23 -8.84
CA MET A 105 -0.33 9.62 -8.13
C MET A 105 0.10 11.01 -8.60
N ALA A 106 0.38 11.90 -7.65
CA ALA A 106 0.90 13.22 -7.96
C ALA A 106 2.27 13.13 -8.61
N TYR A 107 2.49 13.91 -9.66
CA TYR A 107 3.78 14.02 -10.33
C TYR A 107 4.65 15.10 -9.70
N THR A 108 5.94 14.81 -9.62
CA THR A 108 6.98 15.80 -9.35
C THR A 108 8.29 15.39 -10.01
N SER A 109 8.96 16.35 -10.63
CA SER A 109 10.27 16.11 -11.28
C SER A 109 11.36 15.66 -10.31
N LYS A 110 11.18 15.89 -9.01
CA LYS A 110 12.09 15.44 -7.95
C LYS A 110 12.14 13.91 -7.81
N ASP A 111 11.14 13.22 -8.33
CA ASP A 111 11.03 11.75 -8.20
C ASP A 111 11.91 10.98 -9.17
N LYS A 112 12.40 11.63 -10.22
CA LYS A 112 13.22 10.97 -11.23
C LYS A 112 14.40 10.24 -10.61
N SER A 113 14.50 8.94 -10.88
CA SER A 113 15.55 8.04 -10.40
C SER A 113 15.57 7.77 -8.89
N LYS A 114 14.57 8.23 -8.15
CA LYS A 114 14.40 7.87 -6.74
C LYS A 114 13.89 6.45 -6.62
N THR A 115 14.31 5.77 -5.57
CA THR A 115 13.86 4.40 -5.29
C THR A 115 12.55 4.39 -4.51
N CYS A 116 11.72 3.39 -4.76
CA CYS A 116 10.48 3.23 -3.99
C CYS A 116 10.15 1.76 -3.72
N VAL A 117 9.38 1.56 -2.66
CA VAL A 117 8.78 0.29 -2.32
C VAL A 117 7.28 0.52 -2.16
N ILE A 118 6.49 -0.23 -2.91
CA ILE A 118 5.03 -0.14 -2.82
C ILE A 118 4.55 -0.97 -1.63
N VAL A 119 3.66 -0.39 -0.86
CA VAL A 119 3.15 -0.99 0.37
C VAL A 119 1.63 -1.02 0.34
N ASP A 120 1.09 -2.20 0.56
CA ASP A 120 -0.34 -2.40 0.75
C ASP A 120 -0.56 -3.50 1.81
N ASP A 121 -1.78 -3.64 2.29
CA ASP A 121 -2.11 -4.58 3.35
C ASP A 121 -2.62 -5.93 2.83
N VAL A 122 -3.18 -5.96 1.63
CA VAL A 122 -3.77 -7.15 1.01
C VAL A 122 -3.30 -7.31 -0.44
N LEU A 123 -2.78 -8.48 -0.76
CA LEU A 123 -2.54 -8.91 -2.12
C LEU A 123 -3.65 -9.91 -2.52
N ALA A 124 -4.67 -9.42 -3.24
CA ALA A 124 -5.75 -10.27 -3.78
C ALA A 124 -5.38 -10.77 -5.19
N THR A 125 -5.87 -10.10 -6.23
CA THR A 125 -5.58 -10.46 -7.63
C THR A 125 -4.22 -9.96 -8.13
N GLY A 126 -3.62 -9.02 -7.40
CA GLY A 126 -2.40 -8.32 -7.81
C GLY A 126 -2.65 -7.08 -8.68
N GLY A 127 -3.88 -6.83 -9.11
CA GLY A 127 -4.21 -5.71 -9.99
C GLY A 127 -3.86 -4.35 -9.41
N THR A 128 -4.11 -4.16 -8.12
CA THR A 128 -3.78 -2.92 -7.40
C THR A 128 -2.28 -2.67 -7.36
N ILE A 129 -1.47 -3.68 -7.07
CA ILE A 129 0.00 -3.57 -7.02
C ILE A 129 0.57 -3.27 -8.42
N VAL A 130 0.07 -3.95 -9.45
CA VAL A 130 0.50 -3.71 -10.84
C VAL A 130 0.17 -2.28 -11.29
N ALA A 131 -1.03 -1.77 -10.95
CA ALA A 131 -1.40 -0.40 -11.21
C ALA A 131 -0.49 0.60 -10.46
N GLY A 132 -0.17 0.31 -9.21
CA GLY A 132 0.76 1.09 -8.40
C GLY A 132 2.17 1.12 -8.99
N GLU A 133 2.68 -0.02 -9.44
CA GLU A 133 3.97 -0.12 -10.13
C GLU A 133 4.01 0.78 -11.37
N LYS A 134 2.97 0.71 -12.21
CA LYS A 134 2.88 1.56 -13.39
C LYS A 134 2.92 3.04 -13.04
N LEU A 135 2.19 3.48 -12.03
CA LEU A 135 2.20 4.87 -11.55
C LEU A 135 3.58 5.30 -11.07
N CYS A 136 4.28 4.45 -10.33
CA CYS A 136 5.64 4.73 -9.89
C CYS A 136 6.61 4.88 -11.07
N LEU A 137 6.55 3.97 -12.04
CA LEU A 137 7.38 4.03 -13.25
C LEU A 137 7.06 5.26 -14.10
N ASP A 138 5.79 5.62 -14.28
CA ASP A 138 5.38 6.82 -15.00
C ASP A 138 5.92 8.10 -14.33
N ASN A 139 6.09 8.09 -13.01
CA ASN A 139 6.72 9.16 -12.25
C ASN A 139 8.26 9.15 -12.28
N GLY A 140 8.87 8.17 -12.93
CA GLY A 140 10.33 8.04 -13.01
C GLY A 140 10.97 7.41 -11.76
N LEU A 141 10.18 6.82 -10.88
CA LEU A 141 10.67 6.05 -9.73
C LEU A 141 11.24 4.69 -10.16
N LYS A 142 12.08 4.12 -9.31
CA LYS A 142 12.72 2.82 -9.51
C LYS A 142 12.34 1.85 -8.40
#